data_da1764edee9c36ab7a78ff0f160a1a5c
#
_entry.id   da1764edee9c36ab7a78ff0f160a1a5c
#
_cell.length_a   1.000
_cell.length_b   1.000
_cell.length_c   1.000
_cell.angle_alpha   90.00
_cell.angle_beta   90.00
_cell.angle_gamma   90.00
#
_symmetry.space_group_name_H-M   'P 1'
#
loop_
_entity.id
_entity.type
_entity.pdbx_description
1 polymer ?
#
loop_
_entity_poly.entity_id
_entity_poly.type
_entity_poly.pdbx_seq_one_letter_code
_entity_poly.pdbx_strand_id
1 'polypeptide(L)'
;MRGLYSSKTKIRHAIFTEIARMAYEGNDTSTLEELPYRIVPGEVALYRDDIFLERAVVGERLRVAMGMSLRSITEHAPVSKGVEASVIEEKYYEPPLINVIKFACNACAEKRVFVTEGCQGCLEHPCREVCPKGAITMINGKSKIDESKCIKCGKCIEACPYNAIIKQERPCSQACGMGAIHSDEHGRAEIDQDKCVSCGMCLVSCPFSAIVDKGQIYQTVLALKNETPVYAIVAPAIAGQFEGLKNTQIRSAFQALGFTDIREVAVGADLCTIEEAKDFLKEVPEKLPFMATSCCPAWSMMAKKLFPQQAECISMALTPMVLTARLIKQKEPDCKIVFVGPCAAKKLEASRRTIRSYVDFVLTFEEVAGMFEAKNIDFSSLPEGEPLVRASADGRGFAASGGVAAAVVKAVHRLDPSRDVKVVSADGLANCKKMLQIAKAGKYNGYLLEGMACPGGCIAGAGTIQPIKKTAASLEKMKKEAAFEECMDTRYEAKLSDLEKL
;
A
#
# COMPACT_ATOMS: atom_id res chain seq x y z
N MET A 1 3.24 10.22 -7.03
CA MET A 1 3.90 11.53 -6.80
C MET A 1 3.96 11.81 -5.30
N ARG A 2 4.62 10.90 -4.57
CA ARG A 2 4.80 11.05 -3.12
C ARG A 2 5.79 12.17 -2.83
N GLY A 3 5.57 12.89 -1.74
CA GLY A 3 6.40 14.03 -1.37
C GLY A 3 6.19 15.30 -2.20
N LEU A 4 5.26 15.26 -3.15
CA LEU A 4 4.78 16.48 -3.81
C LEU A 4 3.48 16.89 -3.14
N TYR A 5 3.46 18.10 -2.61
CA TYR A 5 2.26 18.70 -2.04
C TYR A 5 1.35 19.16 -3.19
N SER A 6 0.57 18.22 -3.71
CA SER A 6 -0.32 18.42 -4.86
C SER A 6 -1.78 18.59 -4.39
N SER A 7 -2.62 19.09 -5.28
CA SER A 7 -4.07 19.19 -5.03
C SER A 7 -4.68 17.88 -4.56
N LYS A 8 -4.20 16.75 -5.10
CA LYS A 8 -4.60 15.41 -4.69
C LYS A 8 -4.28 15.12 -3.22
N THR A 9 -3.08 15.45 -2.75
CA THR A 9 -2.68 15.21 -1.36
C THR A 9 -3.39 16.17 -0.40
N LYS A 10 -3.61 17.43 -0.81
CA LYS A 10 -4.38 18.41 -0.03
C LYS A 10 -5.80 17.94 0.23
N ILE A 11 -6.53 17.52 -0.82
CA ILE A 11 -7.90 17.02 -0.68
C ILE A 11 -7.94 15.78 0.22
N ARG A 12 -7.04 14.80 0.02
CA ARG A 12 -7.00 13.58 0.85
C ARG A 12 -6.75 13.94 2.32
N HIS A 13 -5.80 14.81 2.57
CA HIS A 13 -5.49 15.26 3.93
C HIS A 13 -6.69 15.96 4.58
N ALA A 14 -7.33 16.92 3.89
CA ALA A 14 -8.51 17.60 4.39
C ALA A 14 -9.66 16.62 4.73
N ILE A 15 -9.90 15.60 3.88
CA ILE A 15 -10.94 14.59 4.13
C ILE A 15 -10.62 13.79 5.39
N PHE A 16 -9.39 13.31 5.55
CA PHE A 16 -9.00 12.55 6.74
C PHE A 16 -9.05 13.40 8.01
N THR A 17 -8.65 14.69 7.91
CA THR A 17 -8.74 15.66 9.01
C THR A 17 -10.19 15.89 9.44
N GLU A 18 -11.11 16.13 8.51
CA GLU A 18 -12.51 16.40 8.85
C GLU A 18 -13.22 15.17 9.41
N ILE A 19 -12.96 13.96 8.89
CA ILE A 19 -13.50 12.72 9.46
C ILE A 19 -12.95 12.48 10.89
N ALA A 20 -11.66 12.69 11.10
CA ALA A 20 -11.07 12.55 12.42
C ALA A 20 -11.64 13.60 13.40
N ARG A 21 -11.77 14.86 12.95
CA ARG A 21 -12.35 15.95 13.77
C ARG A 21 -13.78 15.63 14.17
N MET A 22 -14.62 15.24 13.21
CA MET A 22 -16.02 14.84 13.47
C MET A 22 -16.11 13.74 14.53
N ALA A 23 -15.22 12.74 14.47
CA ALA A 23 -15.19 11.64 15.43
C ALA A 23 -14.69 12.08 16.83
N TYR A 24 -13.61 12.90 16.91
CA TYR A 24 -13.08 13.42 18.17
C TYR A 24 -14.07 14.36 18.90
N GLU A 25 -14.70 15.26 18.15
CA GLU A 25 -15.68 16.21 18.68
C GLU A 25 -17.00 15.54 19.05
N GLY A 26 -17.29 14.35 18.51
CA GLY A 26 -18.56 13.65 18.74
C GLY A 26 -19.74 14.34 18.05
N ASN A 27 -19.48 15.00 16.93
CA ASN A 27 -20.47 15.69 16.14
C ASN A 27 -21.50 14.72 15.56
N ASP A 28 -22.73 15.21 15.40
CA ASP A 28 -23.78 14.47 14.71
C ASP A 28 -23.35 14.13 13.29
N THR A 29 -23.58 12.91 12.87
CA THR A 29 -23.26 12.41 11.54
C THR A 29 -24.01 13.14 10.41
N SER A 30 -25.07 13.90 10.71
CA SER A 30 -25.72 14.80 9.77
C SER A 30 -24.76 15.87 9.24
N THR A 31 -23.74 16.27 10.02
CA THR A 31 -22.71 17.22 9.60
C THR A 31 -21.88 16.72 8.39
N LEU A 32 -21.93 15.41 8.11
CA LEU A 32 -21.28 14.83 6.93
C LEU A 32 -21.76 15.46 5.60
N GLU A 33 -23.01 15.95 5.56
CA GLU A 33 -23.58 16.63 4.39
C GLU A 33 -22.94 18.02 4.14
N GLU A 34 -22.43 18.66 5.20
CA GLU A 34 -21.81 19.99 5.12
C GLU A 34 -20.32 19.93 4.80
N LEU A 35 -19.66 18.81 5.11
CA LEU A 35 -18.21 18.68 4.93
C LEU A 35 -17.72 18.91 3.49
N PRO A 36 -18.43 18.51 2.41
CA PRO A 36 -18.05 18.86 1.06
C PRO A 36 -17.95 20.37 0.82
N TYR A 37 -18.82 21.15 1.44
CA TYR A 37 -18.83 22.62 1.33
C TYR A 37 -17.76 23.28 2.19
N ARG A 38 -17.39 22.66 3.32
CA ARG A 38 -16.29 23.11 4.18
C ARG A 38 -14.94 22.86 3.51
N ILE A 39 -14.76 21.68 2.87
CA ILE A 39 -13.51 21.30 2.18
C ILE A 39 -13.34 22.06 0.86
N VAL A 40 -14.45 22.33 0.16
CA VAL A 40 -14.48 23.09 -1.11
C VAL A 40 -15.40 24.29 -0.94
N PRO A 41 -14.89 25.38 -0.29
CA PRO A 41 -15.68 26.57 -0.02
C PRO A 41 -15.83 27.46 -1.26
N GLY A 42 -16.76 28.41 -1.19
CA GLY A 42 -16.95 29.45 -2.21
C GLY A 42 -17.75 28.97 -3.42
N GLU A 43 -17.63 29.70 -4.52
CA GLU A 43 -18.42 29.51 -5.75
C GLU A 43 -17.59 28.97 -6.93
N VAL A 44 -16.26 28.99 -6.81
CA VAL A 44 -15.35 28.60 -7.89
C VAL A 44 -14.66 27.28 -7.51
N ALA A 45 -14.64 26.34 -8.46
CA ALA A 45 -13.94 25.08 -8.31
C ALA A 45 -12.42 25.30 -8.14
N LEU A 46 -11.79 24.57 -7.22
CA LEU A 46 -10.36 24.69 -6.89
C LEU A 46 -9.49 23.70 -7.65
N TYR A 47 -10.04 22.55 -8.00
CA TYR A 47 -9.28 21.38 -8.50
C TYR A 47 -9.85 20.79 -9.80
N ARG A 48 -11.10 21.16 -10.16
CA ARG A 48 -11.84 20.70 -11.34
C ARG A 48 -12.52 21.88 -12.01
N ASP A 49 -13.19 21.65 -13.13
CA ASP A 49 -13.88 22.69 -13.89
C ASP A 49 -15.28 23.01 -13.31
N ASP A 50 -15.83 22.15 -12.47
CA ASP A 50 -17.18 22.26 -11.91
C ASP A 50 -17.15 22.05 -10.39
N ILE A 51 -17.65 23.03 -9.63
CA ILE A 51 -17.66 22.99 -8.16
C ILE A 51 -18.64 21.97 -7.59
N PHE A 52 -19.78 21.72 -8.27
CA PHE A 52 -20.74 20.73 -7.83
C PHE A 52 -20.19 19.32 -7.99
N LEU A 53 -19.51 19.07 -9.13
CA LEU A 53 -18.80 17.83 -9.36
C LEU A 53 -17.69 17.62 -8.32
N GLU A 54 -16.94 18.68 -8.00
CA GLU A 54 -15.87 18.62 -7.01
C GLU A 54 -16.40 18.23 -5.62
N ARG A 55 -17.46 18.89 -5.16
CA ARG A 55 -18.15 18.57 -3.89
C ARG A 55 -18.75 17.17 -3.89
N ALA A 56 -19.34 16.74 -5.01
CA ALA A 56 -19.84 15.37 -5.13
C ALA A 56 -18.72 14.32 -4.98
N VAL A 57 -17.55 14.55 -5.60
CA VAL A 57 -16.37 13.70 -5.45
C VAL A 57 -15.86 13.69 -4.00
N VAL A 58 -15.84 14.85 -3.33
CA VAL A 58 -15.46 14.94 -1.91
C VAL A 58 -16.45 14.16 -1.04
N GLY A 59 -17.75 14.26 -1.29
CA GLY A 59 -18.77 13.49 -0.58
C GLY A 59 -18.53 11.97 -0.66
N GLU A 60 -18.23 11.45 -1.84
CA GLU A 60 -17.90 10.01 -1.99
C GLU A 60 -16.61 9.63 -1.23
N ARG A 61 -15.62 10.52 -1.20
CA ARG A 61 -14.37 10.26 -0.45
C ARG A 61 -14.57 10.25 1.05
N LEU A 62 -15.43 11.13 1.57
CA LEU A 62 -15.81 11.15 2.99
C LEU A 62 -16.46 9.82 3.38
N ARG A 63 -17.39 9.32 2.57
CA ARG A 63 -18.02 8.00 2.78
C ARG A 63 -16.99 6.89 2.87
N VAL A 64 -16.10 6.83 1.88
CA VAL A 64 -15.06 5.78 1.81
C VAL A 64 -14.06 5.92 2.96
N ALA A 65 -13.73 7.14 3.40
CA ALA A 65 -12.88 7.37 4.57
C ALA A 65 -13.51 6.87 5.88
N MET A 66 -14.83 6.82 5.96
CA MET A 66 -15.58 6.19 7.06
C MET A 66 -15.80 4.66 6.88
N GLY A 67 -15.26 4.05 5.83
CA GLY A 67 -15.41 2.63 5.52
C GLY A 67 -16.67 2.29 4.71
N MET A 68 -17.55 3.23 4.45
CA MET A 68 -18.80 3.02 3.70
C MET A 68 -18.55 2.76 2.21
N SER A 69 -19.53 2.17 1.54
CA SER A 69 -19.53 2.01 0.08
C SER A 69 -19.89 3.31 -0.64
N LEU A 70 -19.44 3.43 -1.90
CA LEU A 70 -19.86 4.52 -2.78
C LEU A 70 -21.37 4.47 -2.99
N ARG A 71 -21.98 5.64 -3.20
CA ARG A 71 -23.42 5.72 -3.57
C ARG A 71 -23.62 5.21 -5.00
N SER A 72 -24.84 4.74 -5.28
CA SER A 72 -25.28 4.48 -6.65
C SER A 72 -25.22 5.77 -7.48
N ILE A 73 -24.80 5.67 -8.74
CA ILE A 73 -24.85 6.80 -9.68
C ILE A 73 -26.27 7.00 -10.28
N THR A 74 -27.12 6.00 -10.18
CA THR A 74 -28.46 5.98 -10.77
C THR A 74 -29.57 6.31 -9.79
N GLU A 75 -29.25 6.35 -8.49
CA GLU A 75 -30.22 6.61 -7.42
C GLU A 75 -29.76 7.77 -6.55
N HIS A 76 -30.68 8.69 -6.28
CA HIS A 76 -30.44 9.79 -5.35
C HIS A 76 -30.25 9.25 -3.92
N ALA A 77 -29.17 9.69 -3.27
CA ALA A 77 -28.93 9.40 -1.86
C ALA A 77 -28.09 10.51 -1.21
N PRO A 78 -28.36 10.88 0.06
CA PRO A 78 -27.50 11.79 0.81
C PRO A 78 -26.11 11.18 1.05
N VAL A 79 -25.12 12.02 1.37
CA VAL A 79 -23.76 11.55 1.68
C VAL A 79 -23.77 10.66 2.93
N SER A 80 -24.65 10.95 3.87
CA SER A 80 -24.83 10.23 5.14
C SER A 80 -25.60 8.90 5.02
N LYS A 81 -26.18 8.54 3.86
CA LYS A 81 -26.97 7.30 3.71
C LYS A 81 -26.19 6.08 4.23
N GLY A 82 -26.74 5.39 5.25
CA GLY A 82 -26.18 4.18 5.85
C GLY A 82 -24.97 4.45 6.78
N VAL A 83 -24.78 5.69 7.24
CA VAL A 83 -23.70 6.07 8.13
C VAL A 83 -23.78 5.35 9.47
N GLU A 84 -24.99 5.03 9.94
CA GLU A 84 -25.26 4.37 11.21
C GLU A 84 -24.53 3.03 11.36
N ALA A 85 -24.37 2.30 10.25
CA ALA A 85 -23.64 1.03 10.23
C ALA A 85 -22.13 1.21 10.42
N SER A 86 -21.57 2.39 10.10
CA SER A 86 -20.15 2.68 10.23
C SER A 86 -19.78 3.39 11.54
N VAL A 87 -20.77 3.88 12.30
CA VAL A 87 -20.59 4.57 13.58
C VAL A 87 -20.52 3.54 14.72
N ILE A 88 -19.47 2.74 14.71
CA ILE A 88 -19.22 1.70 15.70
C ILE A 88 -17.74 1.73 16.13
N GLU A 89 -17.45 1.23 17.31
CA GLU A 89 -16.09 1.15 17.87
C GLU A 89 -15.34 -0.11 17.45
N GLU A 90 -15.89 -0.82 16.49
CA GLU A 90 -15.34 -2.06 15.96
C GLU A 90 -15.00 -1.92 14.50
N LYS A 91 -14.29 -2.91 13.98
CA LYS A 91 -13.92 -2.95 12.57
C LYS A 91 -15.18 -3.00 11.70
N TYR A 92 -15.41 -1.93 10.96
CA TYR A 92 -16.39 -1.88 9.89
C TYR A 92 -15.70 -2.12 8.54
N TYR A 93 -16.16 -3.11 7.81
CA TYR A 93 -15.61 -3.44 6.51
C TYR A 93 -16.68 -3.99 5.56
N GLU A 94 -16.96 -3.23 4.53
CA GLU A 94 -17.73 -3.66 3.36
C GLU A 94 -16.80 -3.83 2.17
N PRO A 95 -16.69 -5.02 1.54
CA PRO A 95 -15.93 -5.15 0.31
C PRO A 95 -16.60 -4.35 -0.83
N PRO A 96 -15.82 -3.93 -1.84
CA PRO A 96 -14.39 -4.06 -1.98
C PRO A 96 -13.60 -2.96 -1.26
N LEU A 97 -12.32 -3.23 -0.95
CA LEU A 97 -11.45 -2.25 -0.29
C LEU A 97 -11.08 -1.09 -1.23
N ILE A 98 -10.70 -1.40 -2.46
CA ILE A 98 -10.31 -0.41 -3.47
C ILE A 98 -11.48 -0.14 -4.41
N ASN A 99 -11.86 1.13 -4.52
CA ASN A 99 -13.01 1.57 -5.27
C ASN A 99 -12.63 2.63 -6.33
N VAL A 100 -13.49 2.79 -7.34
CA VAL A 100 -13.36 3.84 -8.35
C VAL A 100 -14.57 4.76 -8.28
N ILE A 101 -14.36 6.03 -7.96
CA ILE A 101 -15.38 7.06 -8.08
C ILE A 101 -15.57 7.33 -9.57
N LYS A 102 -16.61 6.77 -10.16
CA LYS A 102 -16.82 6.72 -11.62
C LYS A 102 -16.86 8.11 -12.27
N PHE A 103 -17.52 9.07 -11.65
CA PHE A 103 -17.60 10.45 -12.17
C PHE A 103 -16.34 11.31 -11.88
N ALA A 104 -15.42 10.81 -11.06
CA ALA A 104 -14.08 11.40 -10.90
C ALA A 104 -13.07 10.82 -11.91
N CYS A 105 -13.42 9.74 -12.62
CA CYS A 105 -12.55 9.08 -13.56
C CYS A 105 -12.56 9.79 -14.91
N ASN A 106 -11.38 10.16 -15.41
CA ASN A 106 -11.22 10.88 -16.68
C ASN A 106 -11.27 9.97 -17.93
N ALA A 107 -11.73 8.74 -17.81
CA ALA A 107 -11.80 7.79 -18.93
C ALA A 107 -10.51 7.74 -19.78
N CYS A 108 -9.34 7.71 -19.12
CA CYS A 108 -8.05 7.72 -19.78
C CYS A 108 -7.97 6.61 -20.83
N ALA A 109 -7.34 6.92 -21.96
CA ALA A 109 -7.20 5.97 -23.07
C ALA A 109 -6.55 4.66 -22.63
N GLU A 110 -7.03 3.56 -23.19
CA GLU A 110 -6.38 2.28 -23.07
C GLU A 110 -5.01 2.27 -23.76
N LYS A 111 -4.24 1.23 -23.54
CA LYS A 111 -2.91 1.09 -24.12
C LYS A 111 -2.98 1.16 -25.65
N ARG A 112 -2.39 2.21 -26.22
CA ARG A 112 -2.26 2.43 -27.66
C ARG A 112 -0.90 3.00 -28.01
N VAL A 113 -0.50 2.78 -29.25
CA VAL A 113 0.68 3.43 -29.87
C VAL A 113 0.14 4.28 -31.00
N PHE A 114 0.47 5.55 -31.00
CA PHE A 114 -0.03 6.49 -32.03
C PHE A 114 1.03 7.51 -32.40
N VAL A 115 0.83 8.12 -33.57
CA VAL A 115 1.71 9.16 -34.10
C VAL A 115 1.19 10.52 -33.68
N THR A 116 2.06 11.38 -33.15
CA THR A 116 1.76 12.77 -32.78
C THR A 116 1.96 13.71 -33.98
N GLU A 117 1.55 14.96 -33.81
CA GLU A 117 1.77 16.02 -34.79
C GLU A 117 3.27 16.29 -35.09
N GLY A 118 4.16 15.84 -34.20
CA GLY A 118 5.62 15.92 -34.39
C GLY A 118 6.18 15.08 -35.55
N CYS A 119 5.37 14.25 -36.21
CA CYS A 119 5.80 13.47 -37.36
C CYS A 119 6.22 14.36 -38.54
N GLN A 120 7.46 14.18 -38.99
CA GLN A 120 8.03 14.94 -40.12
C GLN A 120 7.83 14.30 -41.50
N GLY A 121 7.24 13.09 -41.55
CA GLY A 121 7.06 12.38 -42.81
C GLY A 121 8.39 12.07 -43.49
N CYS A 122 9.41 11.65 -42.74
CA CYS A 122 10.76 11.41 -43.22
C CYS A 122 10.81 10.39 -44.38
N LEU A 123 11.73 10.54 -45.32
CA LEU A 123 11.83 9.74 -46.53
C LEU A 123 12.08 8.25 -46.26
N GLU A 124 12.90 7.93 -45.25
CA GLU A 124 13.26 6.54 -44.90
C GLU A 124 12.12 5.75 -44.25
N HIS A 125 11.14 6.43 -43.67
CA HIS A 125 10.06 5.80 -42.91
C HIS A 125 10.45 4.67 -41.99
N PRO A 126 11.47 4.85 -41.11
CA PRO A 126 12.01 3.76 -40.30
C PRO A 126 10.94 3.11 -39.36
N CYS A 127 9.96 3.87 -38.95
CA CYS A 127 8.82 3.35 -38.17
C CYS A 127 7.99 2.30 -38.93
N ARG A 128 7.82 2.48 -40.26
CA ARG A 128 7.11 1.54 -41.13
C ARG A 128 7.94 0.29 -41.37
N GLU A 129 9.22 0.47 -41.64
CA GLU A 129 10.14 -0.64 -41.98
C GLU A 129 10.35 -1.61 -40.80
N VAL A 130 10.41 -1.10 -39.59
CA VAL A 130 10.56 -1.95 -38.36
C VAL A 130 9.26 -2.59 -37.89
N CYS A 131 8.11 -2.27 -38.50
CA CYS A 131 6.83 -2.76 -38.03
C CYS A 131 6.57 -4.22 -38.46
N PRO A 132 6.58 -5.23 -37.56
CA PRO A 132 6.46 -6.63 -37.96
C PRO A 132 5.06 -7.02 -38.47
N LYS A 133 4.09 -6.12 -38.29
CA LYS A 133 2.70 -6.33 -38.72
C LYS A 133 2.26 -5.43 -39.84
N GLY A 134 3.16 -4.61 -40.40
CA GLY A 134 2.80 -3.66 -41.46
C GLY A 134 1.66 -2.72 -41.07
N ALA A 135 1.57 -2.38 -39.77
CA ALA A 135 0.47 -1.58 -39.23
C ALA A 135 0.64 -0.07 -39.49
N ILE A 136 1.72 0.37 -40.16
CA ILE A 136 2.03 1.79 -40.35
C ILE A 136 1.94 2.11 -41.85
N THR A 137 1.10 3.11 -42.18
CA THR A 137 0.91 3.63 -43.52
C THR A 137 1.19 5.12 -43.55
N MET A 138 1.52 5.65 -44.73
CA MET A 138 1.67 7.10 -44.93
C MET A 138 0.36 7.67 -45.45
N ILE A 139 -0.17 8.69 -44.76
CA ILE A 139 -1.38 9.41 -45.13
C ILE A 139 -1.08 10.91 -45.02
N ASN A 140 -1.30 11.65 -46.12
CA ASN A 140 -1.03 13.09 -46.19
C ASN A 140 0.38 13.47 -45.71
N GLY A 141 1.41 12.72 -46.08
CA GLY A 141 2.80 12.97 -45.73
C GLY A 141 3.18 12.62 -44.29
N LYS A 142 2.28 12.08 -43.47
CA LYS A 142 2.53 11.66 -42.11
C LYS A 142 2.26 10.17 -41.89
N SER A 143 2.99 9.55 -40.96
CA SER A 143 2.73 8.15 -40.58
C SER A 143 1.42 8.07 -39.81
N LYS A 144 0.64 7.03 -40.10
CA LYS A 144 -0.59 6.65 -39.37
C LYS A 144 -0.52 5.19 -38.99
N ILE A 145 -0.89 4.88 -37.75
CA ILE A 145 -0.91 3.50 -37.21
C ILE A 145 -2.33 2.96 -37.29
N ASP A 146 -2.49 1.81 -37.92
CA ASP A 146 -3.72 1.03 -37.88
C ASP A 146 -3.79 0.26 -36.55
N GLU A 147 -4.67 0.70 -35.66
CA GLU A 147 -4.82 0.12 -34.33
C GLU A 147 -5.29 -1.34 -34.38
N SER A 148 -6.01 -1.77 -35.40
CA SER A 148 -6.49 -3.14 -35.57
C SER A 148 -5.36 -4.13 -35.86
N LYS A 149 -4.31 -3.68 -36.56
CA LYS A 149 -3.12 -4.47 -36.90
C LYS A 149 -1.99 -4.31 -35.85
N CYS A 150 -2.02 -3.22 -35.08
CA CYS A 150 -0.94 -2.86 -34.14
C CYS A 150 -0.91 -3.78 -32.93
N ILE A 151 0.16 -4.55 -32.76
CA ILE A 151 0.40 -5.39 -31.57
C ILE A 151 1.03 -4.63 -30.40
N LYS A 152 1.20 -3.30 -30.50
CA LYS A 152 1.69 -2.41 -29.46
C LYS A 152 3.10 -2.78 -28.94
N CYS A 153 3.96 -3.35 -29.79
CA CYS A 153 5.31 -3.84 -29.43
C CYS A 153 6.32 -2.71 -29.14
N GLY A 154 6.11 -1.49 -29.66
CA GLY A 154 6.96 -0.33 -29.40
C GLY A 154 8.14 -0.14 -30.35
N LYS A 155 8.49 -1.06 -31.25
CA LYS A 155 9.64 -0.95 -32.15
C LYS A 155 9.66 0.35 -32.96
N CYS A 156 8.50 0.83 -33.40
CA CYS A 156 8.36 2.09 -34.14
C CYS A 156 8.67 3.32 -33.27
N ILE A 157 8.51 3.24 -31.96
CA ILE A 157 8.85 4.32 -31.03
C ILE A 157 10.37 4.50 -31.00
N GLU A 158 11.09 3.37 -30.83
CA GLU A 158 12.54 3.36 -30.76
C GLU A 158 13.20 3.77 -32.09
N ALA A 159 12.56 3.40 -33.21
CA ALA A 159 13.05 3.72 -34.53
C ALA A 159 12.77 5.16 -34.99
N CYS A 160 11.90 5.91 -34.31
CA CYS A 160 11.55 7.25 -34.73
C CYS A 160 12.57 8.30 -34.27
N PRO A 161 13.39 8.92 -35.16
CA PRO A 161 14.40 9.89 -34.77
C PRO A 161 13.82 11.19 -34.21
N TYR A 162 12.53 11.47 -34.48
CA TYR A 162 11.84 12.67 -34.02
C TYR A 162 11.00 12.45 -32.75
N ASN A 163 11.03 11.24 -32.17
CA ASN A 163 10.19 10.86 -31.02
C ASN A 163 8.68 11.18 -31.24
N ALA A 164 8.24 11.16 -32.50
CA ALA A 164 6.88 11.49 -32.90
C ALA A 164 5.86 10.35 -32.66
N ILE A 165 6.32 9.18 -32.24
CA ILE A 165 5.46 8.03 -31.93
C ILE A 165 5.53 7.79 -30.44
N ILE A 166 4.38 7.78 -29.78
CA ILE A 166 4.30 7.61 -28.34
C ILE A 166 3.37 6.44 -27.97
N LYS A 167 3.66 5.83 -26.82
CA LYS A 167 2.80 4.85 -26.20
C LYS A 167 2.00 5.55 -25.11
N GLN A 168 0.70 5.49 -25.20
CA GLN A 168 -0.22 5.96 -24.19
C GLN A 168 -0.85 4.76 -23.48
N GLU A 169 -0.93 4.82 -22.17
CA GLU A 169 -1.57 3.80 -21.37
C GLU A 169 -2.17 4.46 -20.11
N ARG A 170 -3.33 3.98 -19.70
CA ARG A 170 -4.00 4.42 -18.50
C ARG A 170 -3.09 4.22 -17.28
N PRO A 171 -2.74 5.28 -16.49
CA PRO A 171 -1.75 5.15 -15.41
C PRO A 171 -2.12 4.11 -14.34
N CYS A 172 -3.41 4.00 -13.99
CA CYS A 172 -3.86 3.02 -13.00
C CYS A 172 -3.76 1.58 -13.51
N SER A 173 -4.01 1.33 -14.80
CA SER A 173 -3.86 0.01 -15.43
C SER A 173 -2.38 -0.35 -15.56
N GLN A 174 -1.54 0.60 -15.98
CA GLN A 174 -0.09 0.42 -16.10
C GLN A 174 0.55 0.05 -14.74
N ALA A 175 0.06 0.66 -13.65
CA ALA A 175 0.54 0.38 -12.30
C ALA A 175 0.00 -0.94 -11.72
N CYS A 176 -0.99 -1.56 -12.38
CA CYS A 176 -1.62 -2.78 -11.88
C CYS A 176 -0.88 -4.03 -12.36
N GLY A 177 0.05 -4.55 -11.55
CA GLY A 177 0.77 -5.79 -11.86
C GLY A 177 -0.12 -7.04 -11.96
N MET A 178 -1.38 -6.96 -11.48
CA MET A 178 -2.38 -8.03 -11.60
C MET A 178 -3.16 -7.99 -12.91
N GLY A 179 -3.13 -6.87 -13.66
CA GLY A 179 -4.00 -6.67 -14.83
C GLY A 179 -5.49 -6.64 -14.47
N ALA A 180 -5.82 -6.17 -13.27
CA ALA A 180 -7.18 -6.14 -12.74
C ALA A 180 -7.99 -4.90 -13.17
N ILE A 181 -7.43 -3.97 -13.94
CA ILE A 181 -8.10 -2.73 -14.33
C ILE A 181 -8.36 -2.70 -15.81
N HIS A 182 -9.63 -2.58 -16.17
CA HIS A 182 -10.13 -2.47 -17.54
C HIS A 182 -11.07 -1.26 -17.69
N SER A 183 -11.60 -1.04 -18.89
CA SER A 183 -12.62 -0.01 -19.14
C SER A 183 -14.01 -0.58 -18.93
N ASP A 184 -14.91 0.22 -18.37
CA ASP A 184 -16.35 -0.02 -18.47
C ASP A 184 -16.89 0.47 -19.84
N GLU A 185 -18.20 0.34 -20.06
CA GLU A 185 -18.89 0.75 -21.29
C GLU A 185 -18.73 2.24 -21.62
N HIS A 186 -18.41 3.08 -20.64
CA HIS A 186 -18.15 4.51 -20.80
C HIS A 186 -16.66 4.84 -20.86
N GLY A 187 -15.77 3.86 -20.98
CA GLY A 187 -14.33 4.04 -20.99
C GLY A 187 -13.71 4.37 -19.63
N ARG A 188 -14.48 4.37 -18.53
CA ARG A 188 -13.98 4.65 -17.18
C ARG A 188 -13.31 3.41 -16.58
N ALA A 189 -12.40 3.62 -15.64
CA ALA A 189 -11.74 2.52 -14.96
C ALA A 189 -12.73 1.66 -14.16
N GLU A 190 -12.57 0.35 -14.29
CA GLU A 190 -13.26 -0.67 -13.50
C GLU A 190 -12.26 -1.67 -12.98
N ILE A 191 -12.46 -2.14 -11.73
CA ILE A 191 -11.55 -3.06 -11.06
C ILE A 191 -12.20 -4.43 -10.97
N ASP A 192 -11.57 -5.42 -11.59
CA ASP A 192 -11.89 -6.83 -11.39
C ASP A 192 -11.46 -7.23 -9.97
N GLN A 193 -12.43 -7.34 -9.08
CA GLN A 193 -12.19 -7.60 -7.66
C GLN A 193 -11.65 -9.01 -7.40
N ASP A 194 -11.96 -9.96 -8.29
CA ASP A 194 -11.44 -11.33 -8.18
C ASP A 194 -9.93 -11.38 -8.45
N LYS A 195 -9.43 -10.50 -9.32
CA LYS A 195 -8.00 -10.36 -9.56
C LYS A 195 -7.31 -9.42 -8.58
N CYS A 196 -8.02 -8.44 -8.05
CA CYS A 196 -7.45 -7.42 -7.19
C CYS A 196 -6.83 -8.02 -5.91
N VAL A 197 -5.65 -7.52 -5.53
CA VAL A 197 -4.95 -7.86 -4.27
C VAL A 197 -4.80 -6.65 -3.34
N SER A 198 -5.54 -5.59 -3.60
CA SER A 198 -5.62 -4.37 -2.79
C SER A 198 -4.26 -3.71 -2.48
N CYS A 199 -3.27 -3.85 -3.36
CA CYS A 199 -1.94 -3.27 -3.15
C CYS A 199 -1.91 -1.72 -3.14
N GLY A 200 -2.92 -1.05 -3.69
CA GLY A 200 -3.06 0.41 -3.71
C GLY A 200 -2.20 1.14 -4.75
N MET A 201 -1.45 0.45 -5.63
CA MET A 201 -0.59 1.12 -6.62
C MET A 201 -1.39 1.95 -7.63
N CYS A 202 -2.59 1.50 -8.01
CA CYS A 202 -3.51 2.24 -8.87
C CYS A 202 -3.99 3.56 -8.21
N LEU A 203 -4.17 3.58 -6.89
CA LEU A 203 -4.53 4.77 -6.12
C LEU A 203 -3.42 5.82 -6.20
N VAL A 204 -2.16 5.41 -6.03
CA VAL A 204 -0.99 6.30 -6.15
C VAL A 204 -0.85 6.87 -7.55
N SER A 205 -1.08 6.03 -8.58
CA SER A 205 -0.82 6.36 -9.97
C SER A 205 -1.92 7.17 -10.65
N CYS A 206 -3.15 7.20 -10.10
CA CYS A 206 -4.26 7.96 -10.69
C CYS A 206 -4.06 9.47 -10.50
N PRO A 207 -3.82 10.26 -11.57
CA PRO A 207 -3.64 11.71 -11.44
C PRO A 207 -4.94 12.45 -11.14
N PHE A 208 -6.09 11.88 -11.50
CA PHE A 208 -7.43 12.43 -11.24
C PHE A 208 -7.95 12.07 -9.85
N SER A 209 -7.18 11.30 -9.09
CA SER A 209 -7.58 10.86 -7.75
C SER A 209 -8.94 10.14 -7.71
N ALA A 210 -9.32 9.44 -8.78
CA ALA A 210 -10.59 8.74 -8.91
C ALA A 210 -10.61 7.40 -8.13
N ILE A 211 -9.44 6.85 -7.80
CA ILE A 211 -9.32 5.59 -7.06
C ILE A 211 -9.11 5.91 -5.58
N VAL A 212 -9.85 5.20 -4.74
CA VAL A 212 -9.89 5.40 -3.29
C VAL A 212 -9.87 4.06 -2.57
N ASP A 213 -9.34 4.05 -1.35
CA ASP A 213 -9.38 2.91 -0.43
C ASP A 213 -10.24 3.23 0.79
N LYS A 214 -10.91 2.23 1.34
CA LYS A 214 -11.73 2.39 2.54
C LYS A 214 -10.87 2.66 3.76
N GLY A 215 -11.29 3.67 4.55
CA GLY A 215 -10.66 4.07 5.81
C GLY A 215 -11.28 3.41 7.02
N GLN A 216 -10.61 3.56 8.16
CA GLN A 216 -11.06 3.13 9.49
C GLN A 216 -10.81 4.22 10.55
N ILE A 217 -10.64 5.47 10.12
CA ILE A 217 -10.31 6.59 11.03
C ILE A 217 -11.43 6.78 12.05
N TYR A 218 -12.68 6.85 11.58
CA TYR A 218 -13.83 7.14 12.43
C TYR A 218 -13.96 6.11 13.55
N GLN A 219 -13.97 4.82 13.20
CA GLN A 219 -14.07 3.70 14.13
C GLN A 219 -12.89 3.66 15.11
N THR A 220 -11.67 3.93 14.60
CA THR A 220 -10.47 4.01 15.45
C THR A 220 -10.60 5.13 16.49
N VAL A 221 -11.06 6.32 16.10
CA VAL A 221 -11.23 7.43 17.03
C VAL A 221 -12.31 7.13 18.07
N LEU A 222 -13.42 6.50 17.68
CA LEU A 222 -14.43 6.05 18.65
C LEU A 222 -13.82 5.08 19.68
N ALA A 223 -13.02 4.11 19.21
CA ALA A 223 -12.32 3.17 20.09
C ALA A 223 -11.33 3.88 21.03
N LEU A 224 -10.62 4.93 20.57
CA LEU A 224 -9.69 5.72 21.38
C LEU A 224 -10.39 6.56 22.46
N LYS A 225 -11.69 6.84 22.32
CA LYS A 225 -12.48 7.60 23.31
C LYS A 225 -13.03 6.74 24.43
N ASN A 226 -12.95 5.43 24.29
CA ASN A 226 -13.43 4.47 25.28
C ASN A 226 -12.37 4.09 26.33
N GLU A 227 -12.83 3.39 27.35
CA GLU A 227 -11.98 2.90 28.46
C GLU A 227 -11.08 1.72 28.05
N THR A 228 -11.42 1.00 26.96
CA THR A 228 -10.62 -0.13 26.46
C THR A 228 -9.23 0.34 26.01
N PRO A 229 -8.14 -0.24 26.51
CA PRO A 229 -6.81 0.13 26.08
C PRO A 229 -6.59 -0.09 24.59
N VAL A 230 -6.10 0.92 23.88
CA VAL A 230 -5.82 0.87 22.44
C VAL A 230 -4.33 1.05 22.19
N TYR A 231 -3.71 0.04 21.59
CA TYR A 231 -2.28 0.04 21.28
C TYR A 231 -2.05 0.30 19.79
N ALA A 232 -1.13 1.22 19.49
CA ALA A 232 -0.62 1.35 18.12
C ALA A 232 0.54 0.39 17.90
N ILE A 233 0.53 -0.33 16.78
CA ILE A 233 1.70 -1.06 16.29
C ILE A 233 2.14 -0.43 14.96
N VAL A 234 3.38 0.09 14.91
CA VAL A 234 3.83 0.91 13.78
C VAL A 234 4.85 0.19 12.92
N ALA A 235 4.63 0.27 11.60
CA ALA A 235 5.57 -0.27 10.63
C ALA A 235 6.88 0.54 10.61
N PRO A 236 8.06 -0.07 10.37
CA PRO A 236 9.34 0.64 10.31
C PRO A 236 9.38 1.74 9.25
N ALA A 237 8.52 1.65 8.23
CA ALA A 237 8.35 2.70 7.21
C ALA A 237 7.82 4.04 7.77
N ILE A 238 7.52 4.15 9.08
CA ILE A 238 7.20 5.41 9.76
C ILE A 238 8.39 6.39 9.74
N ALA A 239 9.59 5.87 9.58
CA ALA A 239 10.82 6.66 9.56
C ALA A 239 10.71 7.88 8.62
N GLY A 240 10.70 9.08 9.19
CA GLY A 240 10.65 10.34 8.44
C GLY A 240 9.33 10.65 7.74
N GLN A 241 8.22 9.95 8.04
CA GLN A 241 6.92 10.25 7.42
C GLN A 241 6.34 11.57 7.89
N PHE A 242 6.40 11.86 9.17
CA PHE A 242 5.85 13.08 9.78
C PHE A 242 6.96 14.12 9.95
N GLU A 243 6.88 15.22 9.19
CA GLU A 243 7.89 16.27 9.22
C GLU A 243 7.88 16.98 10.58
N GLY A 244 9.06 17.17 11.18
CA GLY A 244 9.19 17.77 12.50
C GLY A 244 9.04 16.79 13.67
N LEU A 245 8.53 15.57 13.47
CA LEU A 245 8.40 14.57 14.53
C LEU A 245 9.72 13.81 14.71
N LYS A 246 10.33 13.91 15.90
CA LYS A 246 11.55 13.18 16.27
C LYS A 246 11.22 11.75 16.71
N ASN A 247 12.18 10.82 16.55
CA ASN A 247 12.02 9.43 17.01
C ASN A 247 11.72 9.33 18.52
N THR A 248 12.26 10.25 19.32
CA THR A 248 12.00 10.37 20.77
C THR A 248 10.60 10.88 21.12
N GLN A 249 9.89 11.48 20.16
CA GLN A 249 8.55 12.05 20.34
C GLN A 249 7.42 11.16 19.77
N ILE A 250 7.74 10.08 19.04
CA ILE A 250 6.73 9.23 18.40
C ILE A 250 5.71 8.72 19.44
N ARG A 251 6.20 8.25 20.61
CA ARG A 251 5.32 7.75 21.67
C ARG A 251 4.37 8.84 22.18
N SER A 252 4.89 10.01 22.51
CA SER A 252 4.10 11.15 23.01
C SER A 252 3.08 11.62 21.96
N ALA A 253 3.44 11.64 20.68
CA ALA A 253 2.53 12.01 19.61
C ALA A 253 1.33 11.05 19.50
N PHE A 254 1.55 9.75 19.59
CA PHE A 254 0.47 8.77 19.57
C PHE A 254 -0.37 8.79 20.85
N GLN A 255 0.24 9.00 22.00
CA GLN A 255 -0.50 9.20 23.26
C GLN A 255 -1.38 10.46 23.20
N ALA A 256 -0.92 11.54 22.57
CA ALA A 256 -1.74 12.73 22.36
C ALA A 256 -2.95 12.48 21.47
N LEU A 257 -2.91 11.48 20.55
CA LEU A 257 -4.08 11.00 19.80
C LEU A 257 -5.06 10.19 20.67
N GLY A 258 -4.64 9.69 21.84
CA GLY A 258 -5.43 8.85 22.73
C GLY A 258 -5.00 7.38 22.80
N PHE A 259 -3.91 6.99 22.12
CA PHE A 259 -3.37 5.63 22.26
C PHE A 259 -2.77 5.40 23.64
N THR A 260 -3.00 4.22 24.20
CA THR A 260 -2.40 3.81 25.48
C THR A 260 -0.89 3.72 25.38
N ASP A 261 -0.38 3.08 24.34
CA ASP A 261 1.05 2.99 24.04
C ASP A 261 1.29 2.59 22.58
N ILE A 262 2.55 2.57 22.18
CA ILE A 262 3.00 2.25 20.82
C ILE A 262 4.11 1.20 20.85
N ARG A 263 4.11 0.30 19.85
CA ARG A 263 5.13 -0.73 19.65
C ARG A 263 5.60 -0.77 18.20
N GLU A 264 6.86 -1.14 18.01
CA GLU A 264 7.42 -1.36 16.66
C GLU A 264 6.97 -2.73 16.12
N VAL A 265 6.44 -2.75 14.90
CA VAL A 265 6.18 -4.00 14.15
C VAL A 265 7.49 -4.72 13.78
N ALA A 266 8.60 -4.03 13.80
CA ALA A 266 9.92 -4.61 13.59
C ALA A 266 10.27 -5.70 14.63
N VAL A 267 9.68 -5.66 15.85
CA VAL A 267 9.79 -6.77 16.82
C VAL A 267 9.18 -8.06 16.28
N GLY A 268 8.00 -7.96 15.65
CA GLY A 268 7.40 -9.11 14.97
C GLY A 268 8.17 -9.51 13.70
N ALA A 269 8.91 -8.59 13.07
CA ALA A 269 9.79 -8.91 11.96
C ALA A 269 10.99 -9.73 12.40
N ASP A 270 11.57 -9.45 13.58
CA ASP A 270 12.62 -10.28 14.17
C ASP A 270 12.14 -11.72 14.36
N LEU A 271 10.94 -11.90 14.92
CA LEU A 271 10.35 -13.22 15.14
C LEU A 271 10.00 -13.95 13.83
N CYS A 272 9.43 -13.23 12.87
CA CYS A 272 9.13 -13.78 11.55
C CYS A 272 10.41 -14.25 10.83
N THR A 273 11.52 -13.51 10.96
CA THR A 273 12.83 -13.89 10.40
C THR A 273 13.32 -15.20 10.99
N ILE A 274 13.22 -15.39 12.30
CA ILE A 274 13.65 -16.62 12.99
C ILE A 274 12.83 -17.82 12.51
N GLU A 275 11.51 -17.67 12.39
CA GLU A 275 10.61 -18.71 11.89
C GLU A 275 10.95 -19.06 10.43
N GLU A 276 11.03 -18.05 9.54
CA GLU A 276 11.36 -18.26 8.12
C GLU A 276 12.75 -18.89 7.93
N ALA A 277 13.74 -18.56 8.78
CA ALA A 277 15.07 -19.15 8.72
C ALA A 277 15.05 -20.65 9.12
N LYS A 278 14.32 -21.00 10.19
CA LYS A 278 14.14 -22.39 10.63
C LYS A 278 13.40 -23.22 9.57
N ASP A 279 12.34 -22.65 8.97
CA ASP A 279 11.57 -23.30 7.91
C ASP A 279 12.41 -23.50 6.66
N PHE A 280 13.20 -22.51 6.25
CA PHE A 280 14.09 -22.62 5.09
C PHE A 280 15.10 -23.76 5.27
N LEU A 281 15.73 -23.86 6.44
CA LEU A 281 16.69 -24.94 6.74
C LEU A 281 16.04 -26.32 6.72
N LYS A 282 14.80 -26.41 7.15
CA LYS A 282 14.07 -27.68 7.28
C LYS A 282 13.44 -28.16 5.97
N GLU A 283 12.99 -27.21 5.12
CA GLU A 283 12.13 -27.53 3.98
C GLU A 283 12.86 -27.45 2.62
N VAL A 284 13.90 -26.59 2.50
CA VAL A 284 14.59 -26.30 1.22
C VAL A 284 15.97 -26.96 1.19
N PRO A 285 16.35 -27.71 0.13
CA PRO A 285 15.56 -28.03 -1.08
C PRO A 285 14.79 -29.36 -1.00
N GLU A 286 14.84 -30.10 0.12
CA GLU A 286 14.41 -31.51 0.19
C GLU A 286 12.89 -31.67 -0.02
N LYS A 287 12.09 -30.76 0.52
CA LYS A 287 10.61 -30.81 0.39
C LYS A 287 10.08 -29.74 -0.55
N LEU A 288 10.66 -28.55 -0.50
CA LEU A 288 10.27 -27.42 -1.34
C LEU A 288 11.42 -27.07 -2.29
N PRO A 289 11.15 -26.86 -3.58
CA PRO A 289 12.18 -26.45 -4.53
C PRO A 289 12.79 -25.08 -4.18
N PHE A 290 12.02 -24.19 -3.58
CA PHE A 290 12.44 -22.88 -3.07
C PHE A 290 11.48 -22.46 -1.94
N MET A 291 11.85 -21.47 -1.15
CA MET A 291 10.93 -20.80 -0.24
C MET A 291 10.80 -19.32 -0.62
N ALA A 292 9.61 -18.78 -0.51
CA ALA A 292 9.33 -17.36 -0.74
C ALA A 292 8.73 -16.72 0.51
N THR A 293 9.22 -15.53 0.87
CA THR A 293 8.77 -14.80 2.06
C THR A 293 7.30 -14.40 1.96
N SER A 294 6.60 -14.26 3.09
CA SER A 294 5.14 -14.00 3.13
C SER A 294 4.73 -12.66 3.73
N CYS A 295 5.65 -11.85 4.24
CA CYS A 295 5.36 -10.63 5.00
C CYS A 295 4.56 -9.57 4.23
N CYS A 296 4.60 -9.56 2.88
CA CYS A 296 3.81 -8.69 2.03
C CYS A 296 2.50 -9.36 1.59
N PRO A 297 1.31 -8.96 2.12
CA PRO A 297 0.05 -9.65 1.84
C PRO A 297 -0.40 -9.56 0.38
N ALA A 298 -0.09 -8.47 -0.32
CA ALA A 298 -0.43 -8.33 -1.74
C ALA A 298 0.43 -9.24 -2.63
N TRP A 299 1.70 -9.42 -2.30
CA TRP A 299 2.60 -10.35 -2.96
C TRP A 299 2.15 -11.80 -2.74
N SER A 300 1.99 -12.23 -1.49
CA SER A 300 1.59 -13.61 -1.18
C SER A 300 0.22 -13.96 -1.78
N MET A 301 -0.72 -13.02 -1.79
CA MET A 301 -2.01 -13.21 -2.45
C MET A 301 -1.88 -13.31 -3.97
N MET A 302 -1.05 -12.50 -4.61
CA MET A 302 -0.75 -12.61 -6.04
C MET A 302 -0.16 -13.98 -6.38
N ALA A 303 0.82 -14.43 -5.59
CA ALA A 303 1.45 -15.73 -5.77
C ALA A 303 0.40 -16.86 -5.69
N LYS A 304 -0.43 -16.89 -4.64
CA LYS A 304 -1.49 -17.89 -4.47
C LYS A 304 -2.56 -17.85 -5.56
N LYS A 305 -2.94 -16.66 -6.06
CA LYS A 305 -3.93 -16.51 -7.13
C LYS A 305 -3.41 -16.93 -8.50
N LEU A 306 -2.18 -16.52 -8.87
CA LEU A 306 -1.65 -16.71 -10.22
C LEU A 306 -0.78 -17.97 -10.35
N PHE A 307 -0.26 -18.48 -9.26
CA PHE A 307 0.64 -19.64 -9.19
C PHE A 307 0.22 -20.63 -8.10
N PRO A 308 -1.02 -21.16 -8.15
CA PRO A 308 -1.54 -22.05 -7.09
C PRO A 308 -0.69 -23.29 -6.86
N GLN A 309 0.01 -23.79 -7.88
CA GLN A 309 0.92 -24.94 -7.79
C GLN A 309 2.20 -24.64 -6.98
N GLN A 310 2.54 -23.36 -6.77
CA GLN A 310 3.68 -22.92 -5.97
C GLN A 310 3.23 -22.26 -4.66
N ALA A 311 1.95 -22.37 -4.32
CA ALA A 311 1.41 -21.76 -3.11
C ALA A 311 2.06 -22.29 -1.83
N GLU A 312 2.47 -23.56 -1.84
CA GLU A 312 3.16 -24.23 -0.73
C GLU A 312 4.59 -23.70 -0.51
N CYS A 313 5.22 -23.14 -1.56
CA CYS A 313 6.53 -22.52 -1.46
C CYS A 313 6.48 -21.12 -0.80
N ILE A 314 5.29 -20.55 -0.60
CA ILE A 314 5.14 -19.28 0.11
C ILE A 314 5.14 -19.57 1.60
N SER A 315 6.07 -18.99 2.33
CA SER A 315 6.18 -19.15 3.79
C SER A 315 4.83 -19.00 4.49
N MET A 316 4.57 -19.90 5.43
CA MET A 316 3.38 -19.86 6.28
C MET A 316 3.62 -19.15 7.60
N ALA A 317 4.83 -18.62 7.83
CA ALA A 317 5.16 -17.82 9.00
C ALA A 317 4.16 -16.68 9.20
N LEU A 318 3.81 -16.42 10.44
CA LEU A 318 2.94 -15.30 10.79
C LEU A 318 3.60 -13.99 10.42
N THR A 319 2.81 -13.08 9.83
CA THR A 319 3.39 -11.77 9.43
C THR A 319 3.81 -10.94 10.64
N PRO A 320 4.80 -10.04 10.49
CA PRO A 320 5.25 -9.16 11.57
C PRO A 320 4.12 -8.40 12.27
N MET A 321 3.09 -7.99 11.52
CA MET A 321 1.90 -7.33 12.08
C MET A 321 1.17 -8.25 13.08
N VAL A 322 0.94 -9.50 12.70
CA VAL A 322 0.20 -10.46 13.52
C VAL A 322 1.01 -10.88 14.74
N LEU A 323 2.30 -11.17 14.58
CA LEU A 323 3.20 -11.54 15.69
C LEU A 323 3.27 -10.43 16.74
N THR A 324 3.41 -9.17 16.30
CA THR A 324 3.44 -8.02 17.24
C THR A 324 2.11 -7.87 17.97
N ALA A 325 0.98 -8.02 17.26
CA ALA A 325 -0.35 -7.94 17.87
C ALA A 325 -0.57 -9.05 18.91
N ARG A 326 -0.21 -10.30 18.57
CA ARG A 326 -0.30 -11.43 19.50
C ARG A 326 0.57 -11.24 20.75
N LEU A 327 1.79 -10.72 20.62
CA LEU A 327 2.66 -10.39 21.75
C LEU A 327 2.00 -9.42 22.73
N ILE A 328 1.23 -8.46 22.27
CA ILE A 328 0.52 -7.51 23.12
C ILE A 328 -0.68 -8.22 23.76
N LYS A 329 -1.51 -8.90 22.96
CA LYS A 329 -2.72 -9.58 23.43
C LYS A 329 -2.45 -10.75 24.40
N GLN A 330 -1.24 -11.34 24.41
CA GLN A 330 -0.83 -12.28 25.46
C GLN A 330 -0.80 -11.65 26.85
N LYS A 331 -0.51 -10.35 26.94
CA LYS A 331 -0.43 -9.62 28.20
C LYS A 331 -1.72 -8.89 28.56
N GLU A 332 -2.40 -8.41 27.53
CA GLU A 332 -3.62 -7.59 27.63
C GLU A 332 -4.64 -8.10 26.60
N PRO A 333 -5.34 -9.22 26.89
CA PRO A 333 -6.23 -9.89 25.95
C PRO A 333 -7.35 -9.00 25.42
N ASP A 334 -7.89 -8.13 26.26
CA ASP A 334 -9.06 -7.29 25.95
C ASP A 334 -8.70 -5.96 25.25
N CYS A 335 -7.40 -5.67 25.04
CA CYS A 335 -6.98 -4.46 24.35
C CYS A 335 -7.36 -4.48 22.86
N LYS A 336 -7.49 -3.29 22.27
CA LYS A 336 -7.60 -3.12 20.82
C LYS A 336 -6.23 -2.78 20.19
N ILE A 337 -5.97 -3.30 19.01
CA ILE A 337 -4.72 -3.12 18.28
C ILE A 337 -4.98 -2.37 16.98
N VAL A 338 -4.26 -1.27 16.78
CA VAL A 338 -4.27 -0.48 15.54
C VAL A 338 -2.92 -0.62 14.84
N PHE A 339 -2.90 -1.23 13.66
CA PHE A 339 -1.70 -1.20 12.83
C PHE A 339 -1.62 0.13 12.09
N VAL A 340 -0.48 0.80 12.22
CA VAL A 340 -0.17 2.05 11.52
C VAL A 340 0.98 1.82 10.55
N GLY A 341 0.70 2.00 9.25
CA GLY A 341 1.72 1.68 8.26
C GLY A 341 1.42 2.19 6.85
N PRO A 342 2.26 1.88 5.87
CA PRO A 342 2.15 2.42 4.52
C PRO A 342 1.16 1.67 3.61
N CYS A 343 0.45 0.65 4.10
CA CYS A 343 -0.05 -0.43 3.24
C CYS A 343 -1.58 -0.56 3.25
N ALA A 344 -2.23 -0.32 2.10
CA ALA A 344 -3.65 -0.60 1.92
C ALA A 344 -3.98 -2.10 2.03
N ALA A 345 -3.11 -3.00 1.53
CA ALA A 345 -3.35 -4.44 1.59
C ALA A 345 -3.36 -5.01 3.02
N LYS A 346 -2.76 -4.33 3.99
CA LYS A 346 -2.85 -4.70 5.41
C LYS A 346 -4.28 -4.55 5.96
N LYS A 347 -5.10 -3.64 5.41
CA LYS A 347 -6.54 -3.53 5.74
C LYS A 347 -7.27 -4.83 5.36
N LEU A 348 -6.95 -5.39 4.18
CA LEU A 348 -7.52 -6.65 3.73
C LEU A 348 -7.00 -7.85 4.55
N GLU A 349 -5.70 -7.86 4.87
CA GLU A 349 -5.11 -8.90 5.72
C GLU A 349 -5.77 -8.93 7.10
N ALA A 350 -5.92 -7.78 7.75
CA ALA A 350 -6.57 -7.65 9.05
C ALA A 350 -8.06 -8.04 9.06
N SER A 351 -8.70 -8.12 7.88
CA SER A 351 -10.10 -8.53 7.74
C SER A 351 -10.28 -10.05 7.61
N ARG A 352 -9.20 -10.84 7.47
CA ARG A 352 -9.26 -12.30 7.38
C ARG A 352 -9.71 -12.91 8.70
N ARG A 353 -10.49 -14.01 8.63
CA ARG A 353 -11.05 -14.69 9.82
C ARG A 353 -9.99 -15.07 10.86
N THR A 354 -8.81 -15.50 10.44
CA THR A 354 -7.69 -15.93 11.28
C THR A 354 -6.91 -14.80 11.93
N ILE A 355 -7.12 -13.55 11.50
CA ILE A 355 -6.30 -12.40 11.92
C ILE A 355 -7.15 -11.30 12.57
N ARG A 356 -8.43 -11.20 12.20
CA ARG A 356 -9.31 -10.09 12.59
C ARG A 356 -9.47 -9.89 14.11
N SER A 357 -9.26 -10.95 14.89
CA SER A 357 -9.32 -10.89 16.36
C SER A 357 -8.07 -10.33 17.00
N TYR A 358 -6.97 -10.24 16.26
CA TYR A 358 -5.69 -9.74 16.78
C TYR A 358 -5.41 -8.30 16.36
N VAL A 359 -5.85 -7.89 15.17
CA VAL A 359 -5.65 -6.53 14.66
C VAL A 359 -7.01 -5.92 14.40
N ASP A 360 -7.41 -4.97 15.24
CA ASP A 360 -8.74 -4.37 15.19
C ASP A 360 -8.87 -3.35 14.07
N PHE A 361 -7.87 -2.47 13.89
CA PHE A 361 -7.89 -1.43 12.85
C PHE A 361 -6.56 -1.34 12.12
N VAL A 362 -6.62 -0.79 10.89
CA VAL A 362 -5.43 -0.48 10.08
C VAL A 362 -5.55 0.93 9.55
N LEU A 363 -4.59 1.77 9.92
CA LEU A 363 -4.46 3.15 9.44
C LEU A 363 -3.21 3.31 8.59
N THR A 364 -3.31 4.13 7.55
CA THR A 364 -2.17 4.60 6.78
C THR A 364 -1.52 5.82 7.43
N PHE A 365 -0.28 6.14 7.06
CA PHE A 365 0.37 7.36 7.55
C PHE A 365 -0.39 8.63 7.11
N GLU A 366 -1.00 8.63 5.90
CA GLU A 366 -1.85 9.73 5.45
C GLU A 366 -3.07 9.92 6.36
N GLU A 367 -3.71 8.82 6.79
CA GLU A 367 -4.85 8.85 7.73
C GLU A 367 -4.44 9.38 9.10
N VAL A 368 -3.31 8.92 9.63
CA VAL A 368 -2.77 9.39 10.94
C VAL A 368 -2.34 10.86 10.87
N ALA A 369 -1.80 11.34 9.73
CA ALA A 369 -1.51 12.77 9.56
C ALA A 369 -2.78 13.62 9.69
N GLY A 370 -3.92 13.17 9.13
CA GLY A 370 -5.21 13.82 9.32
C GLY A 370 -5.68 13.82 10.77
N MET A 371 -5.40 12.75 11.54
CA MET A 371 -5.71 12.71 12.97
C MET A 371 -4.87 13.70 13.79
N PHE A 372 -3.56 13.83 13.48
CA PHE A 372 -2.69 14.83 14.13
C PHE A 372 -3.20 16.26 13.88
N GLU A 373 -3.57 16.57 12.63
CA GLU A 373 -4.13 17.87 12.26
C GLU A 373 -5.48 18.12 12.96
N ALA A 374 -6.38 17.13 13.02
CA ALA A 374 -7.68 17.23 13.66
C ALA A 374 -7.58 17.59 15.16
N LYS A 375 -6.53 17.09 15.84
CA LYS A 375 -6.24 17.36 17.26
C LYS A 375 -5.34 18.58 17.44
N ASN A 376 -4.92 19.27 16.38
CA ASN A 376 -3.98 20.39 16.40
C ASN A 376 -2.69 20.04 17.18
N ILE A 377 -2.13 18.84 16.97
CA ILE A 377 -0.93 18.40 17.68
C ILE A 377 0.30 19.08 17.08
N ASP A 378 0.93 19.95 17.86
CA ASP A 378 2.21 20.58 17.52
C ASP A 378 3.36 19.69 18.00
N PHE A 379 4.10 19.09 17.06
CA PHE A 379 5.23 18.21 17.37
C PHE A 379 6.36 18.93 18.11
N SER A 380 6.51 20.25 17.93
CA SER A 380 7.55 21.03 18.62
C SER A 380 7.31 21.11 20.13
N SER A 381 6.07 21.03 20.57
CA SER A 381 5.65 21.11 21.98
C SER A 381 5.61 19.75 22.70
N LEU A 382 5.74 18.65 21.96
CA LEU A 382 5.66 17.31 22.55
C LEU A 382 6.88 16.97 23.40
N PRO A 383 6.69 16.33 24.56
CA PRO A 383 7.81 15.86 25.38
C PRO A 383 8.61 14.79 24.64
N GLU A 384 9.93 14.86 24.76
CA GLU A 384 10.82 13.80 24.32
C GLU A 384 10.83 12.69 25.39
N GLY A 385 10.81 11.44 24.95
CA GLY A 385 10.85 10.25 25.78
C GLY A 385 11.81 9.20 25.23
N GLU A 386 11.71 7.99 25.74
CA GLU A 386 12.50 6.88 25.20
C GLU A 386 12.08 6.59 23.74
N PRO A 387 13.04 6.52 22.81
CA PRO A 387 12.74 6.10 21.43
C PRO A 387 12.25 4.65 21.43
N LEU A 388 11.64 4.25 20.31
CA LEU A 388 11.24 2.86 20.08
C LEU A 388 12.53 2.06 19.79
N VAL A 389 13.01 1.25 20.75
CA VAL A 389 14.32 0.56 20.65
C VAL A 389 14.24 -0.93 20.96
N ARG A 390 13.09 -1.57 20.69
CA ARG A 390 12.88 -2.98 21.05
C ARG A 390 13.11 -3.97 19.90
N ALA A 391 13.36 -3.47 18.69
CA ALA A 391 13.60 -4.26 17.51
C ALA A 391 15.05 -4.14 17.04
N SER A 392 15.49 -5.12 16.24
CA SER A 392 16.79 -5.12 15.59
C SER A 392 16.87 -4.15 14.41
N ALA A 393 18.10 -3.85 13.96
CA ALA A 393 18.32 -3.16 12.70
C ALA A 393 17.78 -3.99 11.51
N ASP A 394 17.92 -5.31 11.54
CA ASP A 394 17.41 -6.23 10.54
C ASP A 394 15.86 -6.19 10.46
N GLY A 395 15.16 -6.24 11.60
CA GLY A 395 13.70 -6.14 11.66
C GLY A 395 13.17 -4.81 11.12
N ARG A 396 13.88 -3.69 11.39
CA ARG A 396 13.57 -2.38 10.79
C ARG A 396 13.83 -2.37 9.28
N GLY A 397 14.83 -3.15 8.81
CA GLY A 397 15.20 -3.32 7.42
C GLY A 397 14.08 -3.88 6.54
N PHE A 398 13.08 -4.57 7.10
CA PHE A 398 11.92 -5.10 6.37
C PHE A 398 11.14 -4.04 5.58
N ALA A 399 11.29 -2.78 5.93
CA ALA A 399 10.63 -1.71 5.21
C ALA A 399 11.19 -1.43 3.81
N ALA A 400 12.39 -1.88 3.50
CA ALA A 400 13.03 -1.74 2.19
C ALA A 400 13.05 -3.07 1.43
N SER A 401 13.01 -3.01 0.09
CA SER A 401 13.16 -4.21 -0.76
C SER A 401 14.54 -4.82 -0.57
N GLY A 402 14.62 -6.13 -0.44
CA GLY A 402 15.83 -6.89 -0.12
C GLY A 402 16.10 -7.07 1.39
N GLY A 403 15.41 -6.29 2.24
CA GLY A 403 15.66 -6.29 3.68
C GLY A 403 15.20 -7.57 4.38
N VAL A 404 14.09 -8.15 3.94
CA VAL A 404 13.56 -9.42 4.50
C VAL A 404 14.52 -10.57 4.21
N ALA A 405 14.89 -10.72 2.94
CA ALA A 405 15.80 -11.79 2.55
C ALA A 405 17.18 -11.65 3.21
N ALA A 406 17.70 -10.42 3.33
CA ALA A 406 18.96 -10.17 4.02
C ALA A 406 18.91 -10.60 5.49
N ALA A 407 17.82 -10.30 6.19
CA ALA A 407 17.63 -10.71 7.58
C ALA A 407 17.54 -12.24 7.72
N VAL A 408 16.76 -12.91 6.85
CA VAL A 408 16.62 -14.37 6.85
C VAL A 408 17.96 -15.05 6.56
N VAL A 409 18.75 -14.56 5.60
CA VAL A 409 20.10 -15.09 5.29
C VAL A 409 21.01 -15.01 6.51
N LYS A 410 21.05 -13.87 7.21
CA LYS A 410 21.86 -13.73 8.43
C LYS A 410 21.39 -14.73 9.51
N ALA A 411 20.08 -14.88 9.70
CA ALA A 411 19.54 -15.83 10.66
C ALA A 411 19.86 -17.28 10.30
N VAL A 412 19.77 -17.66 9.03
CA VAL A 412 20.17 -19.00 8.54
C VAL A 412 21.65 -19.25 8.81
N HIS A 413 22.55 -18.32 8.46
CA HIS A 413 23.98 -18.47 8.71
C HIS A 413 24.32 -18.55 10.20
N ARG A 414 23.55 -17.92 11.07
CA ARG A 414 23.72 -18.03 12.53
C ARG A 414 23.27 -19.37 13.08
N LEU A 415 22.21 -19.97 12.49
CA LEU A 415 21.70 -21.31 12.84
C LEU A 415 22.56 -22.43 12.23
N ASP A 416 23.00 -22.26 10.99
CA ASP A 416 23.86 -23.20 10.26
C ASP A 416 24.88 -22.43 9.40
N PRO A 417 26.10 -22.19 9.93
CA PRO A 417 27.16 -21.46 9.19
C PRO A 417 27.62 -22.15 7.90
N SER A 418 27.31 -23.44 7.72
CA SER A 418 27.70 -24.18 6.52
C SER A 418 26.72 -24.01 5.36
N ARG A 419 25.53 -23.45 5.63
CA ARG A 419 24.43 -23.35 4.66
C ARG A 419 24.62 -22.12 3.78
N ASP A 420 24.90 -22.31 2.50
CA ASP A 420 24.83 -21.24 1.49
C ASP A 420 23.37 -20.95 1.11
N VAL A 421 22.97 -19.67 1.13
CA VAL A 421 21.62 -19.22 0.79
C VAL A 421 21.65 -18.30 -0.41
N LYS A 422 21.15 -18.78 -1.53
CA LYS A 422 20.99 -17.96 -2.74
C LYS A 422 19.67 -17.20 -2.68
N VAL A 423 19.71 -15.92 -3.00
CA VAL A 423 18.57 -15.02 -2.89
C VAL A 423 18.20 -14.40 -4.23
N VAL A 424 16.91 -14.24 -4.48
CA VAL A 424 16.37 -13.36 -5.52
C VAL A 424 15.27 -12.50 -4.90
N SER A 425 15.42 -11.18 -4.99
CA SER A 425 14.43 -10.21 -4.55
C SER A 425 13.78 -9.52 -5.75
N ALA A 426 12.46 -9.33 -5.68
CA ALA A 426 11.69 -8.60 -6.67
C ALA A 426 10.73 -7.62 -6.01
N ASP A 427 10.64 -6.40 -6.55
CA ASP A 427 9.66 -5.42 -6.15
C ASP A 427 8.77 -4.96 -7.31
N GLY A 428 7.52 -4.58 -6.97
CA GLY A 428 6.45 -4.41 -7.94
C GLY A 428 5.87 -5.75 -8.41
N LEU A 429 4.55 -5.91 -8.36
CA LEU A 429 3.88 -7.19 -8.66
C LEU A 429 4.19 -7.74 -10.06
N ALA A 430 4.47 -6.87 -11.05
CA ALA A 430 4.87 -7.31 -12.39
C ALA A 430 6.24 -8.03 -12.39
N ASN A 431 7.21 -7.54 -11.62
CA ASN A 431 8.52 -8.18 -11.46
C ASN A 431 8.42 -9.44 -10.60
N CYS A 432 7.63 -9.40 -9.54
CA CYS A 432 7.33 -10.58 -8.72
C CYS A 432 6.71 -11.71 -9.55
N LYS A 433 5.79 -11.38 -10.47
CA LYS A 433 5.21 -12.35 -11.41
C LYS A 433 6.27 -12.98 -12.30
N LYS A 434 7.21 -12.19 -12.84
CA LYS A 434 8.34 -12.71 -13.65
C LYS A 434 9.23 -13.63 -12.82
N MET A 435 9.54 -13.26 -11.59
CA MET A 435 10.33 -14.08 -10.66
C MET A 435 9.69 -15.46 -10.47
N LEU A 436 8.38 -15.53 -10.20
CA LEU A 436 7.68 -16.81 -10.05
C LEU A 436 7.59 -17.62 -11.36
N GLN A 437 7.48 -16.96 -12.50
CA GLN A 437 7.55 -17.65 -13.82
C GLN A 437 8.90 -18.35 -14.02
N ILE A 438 10.00 -17.69 -13.63
CA ILE A 438 11.35 -18.24 -13.68
C ILE A 438 11.51 -19.38 -12.65
N ALA A 439 10.99 -19.20 -11.44
CA ALA A 439 10.97 -20.23 -10.39
C ALA A 439 10.19 -21.48 -10.85
N LYS A 440 9.02 -21.28 -11.49
CA LYS A 440 8.23 -22.36 -12.11
C LYS A 440 9.01 -23.16 -13.15
N ALA A 441 9.94 -22.53 -13.85
CA ALA A 441 10.83 -23.19 -14.82
C ALA A 441 12.04 -23.89 -14.16
N GLY A 442 12.09 -24.01 -12.82
CA GLY A 442 13.13 -24.70 -12.06
C GLY A 442 14.47 -23.96 -11.92
N LYS A 443 14.51 -22.65 -12.29
CA LYS A 443 15.77 -21.87 -12.25
C LYS A 443 16.20 -21.47 -10.83
N TYR A 444 15.28 -21.46 -9.88
CA TYR A 444 15.52 -21.01 -8.50
C TYR A 444 15.40 -22.13 -7.46
N ASN A 445 15.76 -23.37 -7.84
CA ASN A 445 15.79 -24.48 -6.87
C ASN A 445 16.90 -24.22 -5.82
N GLY A 446 16.55 -24.37 -4.56
CA GLY A 446 17.42 -24.08 -3.41
C GLY A 446 17.50 -22.60 -3.00
N TYR A 447 16.68 -21.72 -3.61
CA TYR A 447 16.74 -20.28 -3.37
C TYR A 447 15.71 -19.83 -2.32
N LEU A 448 16.04 -18.70 -1.66
CA LEU A 448 15.09 -17.86 -0.94
C LEU A 448 14.61 -16.74 -1.88
N LEU A 449 13.30 -16.60 -2.05
CA LEU A 449 12.71 -15.56 -2.88
C LEU A 449 12.03 -14.49 -2.01
N GLU A 450 12.34 -13.22 -2.27
CA GLU A 450 11.62 -12.12 -1.65
C GLU A 450 10.75 -11.41 -2.67
N GLY A 451 9.46 -11.23 -2.36
CA GLY A 451 8.53 -10.47 -3.17
C GLY A 451 7.91 -9.29 -2.42
N MET A 452 8.01 -8.09 -2.99
CA MET A 452 7.35 -6.88 -2.48
C MET A 452 6.42 -6.29 -3.53
N ALA A 453 5.15 -6.01 -3.16
CA ALA A 453 4.19 -5.43 -4.10
C ALA A 453 4.50 -3.98 -4.48
N CYS A 454 5.17 -3.23 -3.61
CA CYS A 454 5.52 -1.84 -3.82
C CYS A 454 6.95 -1.71 -4.34
N PRO A 455 7.21 -0.96 -5.44
CA PRO A 455 8.56 -0.70 -5.93
C PRO A 455 9.41 0.04 -4.89
N GLY A 456 10.48 -0.59 -4.42
CA GLY A 456 11.34 -0.09 -3.32
C GLY A 456 10.96 -0.61 -1.93
N GLY A 457 9.92 -1.45 -1.80
CA GLY A 457 9.47 -1.99 -0.52
C GLY A 457 8.39 -1.15 0.16
N CYS A 458 8.17 -1.38 1.45
CA CYS A 458 7.12 -0.73 2.23
C CYS A 458 7.29 0.80 2.35
N ILE A 459 8.53 1.32 2.27
CA ILE A 459 8.80 2.78 2.19
C ILE A 459 8.17 3.45 0.97
N ALA A 460 7.71 2.66 0.01
CA ALA A 460 6.99 3.08 -1.18
C ALA A 460 5.51 2.64 -1.16
N GLY A 461 4.94 2.30 -0.03
CA GLY A 461 3.55 1.89 0.14
C GLY A 461 2.53 2.96 -0.23
N ALA A 462 1.28 2.57 -0.52
CA ALA A 462 0.25 3.48 -1.02
C ALA A 462 -0.15 4.57 -0.02
N GLY A 463 0.03 4.34 1.27
CA GLY A 463 -0.29 5.28 2.36
C GLY A 463 0.91 6.05 2.91
N THR A 464 2.06 6.11 2.18
CA THR A 464 3.20 6.95 2.55
C THR A 464 3.01 8.40 2.14
N ILE A 465 3.57 9.31 2.92
CA ILE A 465 3.49 10.77 2.72
C ILE A 465 4.74 11.27 2.00
N GLN A 466 5.92 10.87 2.46
CA GLN A 466 7.21 11.41 2.04
C GLN A 466 7.77 10.74 0.77
N PRO A 467 8.70 11.41 0.06
CA PRO A 467 9.43 10.80 -1.05
C PRO A 467 10.20 9.56 -0.61
N ILE A 468 10.25 8.53 -1.47
CA ILE A 468 10.93 7.26 -1.18
C ILE A 468 12.39 7.47 -0.75
N LYS A 469 13.13 8.35 -1.43
CA LYS A 469 14.54 8.64 -1.10
C LYS A 469 14.71 9.23 0.31
N LYS A 470 13.80 10.14 0.71
CA LYS A 470 13.82 10.75 2.06
C LYS A 470 13.51 9.69 3.13
N THR A 471 12.49 8.87 2.88
CA THR A 471 12.13 7.78 3.79
C THR A 471 13.23 6.73 3.91
N ALA A 472 13.88 6.36 2.81
CA ALA A 472 15.01 5.42 2.83
C ALA A 472 16.18 5.95 3.68
N ALA A 473 16.55 7.23 3.52
CA ALA A 473 17.60 7.84 4.34
C ALA A 473 17.22 7.87 5.83
N SER A 474 15.96 8.19 6.15
CA SER A 474 15.46 8.20 7.53
C SER A 474 15.40 6.77 8.13
N LEU A 475 15.07 5.77 7.31
CA LEU A 475 15.08 4.35 7.71
C LEU A 475 16.51 3.90 8.06
N GLU A 476 17.51 4.24 7.24
CA GLU A 476 18.91 3.90 7.52
C GLU A 476 19.41 4.57 8.81
N LYS A 477 18.96 5.79 9.10
CA LYS A 477 19.25 6.43 10.40
C LYS A 477 18.58 5.65 11.55
N MET A 478 17.30 5.30 11.40
CA MET A 478 16.55 4.56 12.41
C MET A 478 17.12 3.15 12.66
N LYS A 479 17.68 2.49 11.63
CA LYS A 479 18.38 1.20 11.77
C LYS A 479 19.64 1.34 12.64
N LYS A 480 20.43 2.41 12.43
CA LYS A 480 21.62 2.68 13.27
C LYS A 480 21.31 2.99 14.73
N GLU A 481 20.09 3.45 15.02
CA GLU A 481 19.59 3.70 16.36
C GLU A 481 18.97 2.45 17.02
N ALA A 482 19.00 1.27 16.37
CA ALA A 482 18.51 0.03 16.94
C ALA A 482 19.36 -0.42 18.14
N ALA A 483 18.74 -1.08 19.11
CA ALA A 483 19.45 -1.57 20.29
C ALA A 483 20.40 -2.74 19.98
N PHE A 484 20.16 -3.46 18.91
CA PHE A 484 20.96 -4.58 18.43
C PHE A 484 20.84 -4.72 16.91
N GLU A 485 21.80 -5.37 16.29
CA GLU A 485 21.92 -5.48 14.84
C GLU A 485 21.01 -6.60 14.29
N GLU A 486 21.12 -7.81 14.85
CA GLU A 486 20.53 -8.99 14.27
C GLU A 486 19.22 -9.41 14.95
N CYS A 487 18.28 -9.94 14.18
CA CYS A 487 17.00 -10.45 14.66
C CYS A 487 17.15 -11.57 15.72
N MET A 488 18.21 -12.38 15.64
CA MET A 488 18.49 -13.49 16.57
C MET A 488 18.84 -13.01 17.99
N ASP A 489 19.11 -11.71 18.19
CA ASP A 489 19.38 -11.13 19.51
C ASP A 489 18.09 -10.66 20.21
N THR A 490 16.92 -10.92 19.60
CA THR A 490 15.64 -10.55 20.20
C THR A 490 15.36 -11.35 21.48
N ARG A 491 14.92 -10.64 22.53
CA ARG A 491 14.49 -11.29 23.80
C ARG A 491 13.15 -12.02 23.71
N TYR A 492 12.48 -11.99 22.56
CA TYR A 492 11.14 -12.54 22.38
C TYR A 492 11.14 -13.92 21.71
N GLU A 493 12.29 -14.47 21.31
CA GLU A 493 12.35 -15.77 20.63
C GLU A 493 11.65 -16.89 21.42
N ALA A 494 11.89 -16.97 22.73
CA ALA A 494 11.26 -17.98 23.59
C ALA A 494 9.72 -17.98 23.60
N LYS A 495 9.10 -16.88 23.12
CA LYS A 495 7.63 -16.77 23.03
C LYS A 495 7.06 -17.23 21.71
N LEU A 496 7.90 -17.46 20.69
CA LEU A 496 7.44 -17.73 19.33
C LEU A 496 6.49 -18.93 19.27
N SER A 497 6.86 -20.04 19.90
CA SER A 497 6.02 -21.26 19.92
C SER A 497 4.64 -21.06 20.56
N ASP A 498 4.51 -20.13 21.50
CA ASP A 498 3.23 -19.84 22.14
C ASP A 498 2.39 -18.90 21.26
N LEU A 499 3.04 -18.00 20.51
CA LEU A 499 2.36 -17.08 19.59
C LEU A 499 1.75 -17.81 18.39
N GLU A 500 2.35 -18.90 17.95
CA GLU A 500 1.85 -19.73 16.84
C GLU A 500 0.57 -20.47 17.20
N LYS A 501 0.39 -20.83 18.46
CA LYS A 501 -0.77 -21.59 18.97
C LYS A 501 -2.00 -20.74 19.23
N LEU A 502 -1.88 -19.43 19.31
CA LEU A 502 -2.98 -18.48 19.49
C LEU A 502 -3.74 -18.26 18.17
#